data_02841905c349ef096687f2900bd6619a
#
_entry.id   02841905c349ef096687f2900bd6619a
#
_cell.length_a   1.000
_cell.length_b   1.000
_cell.length_c   1.000
_cell.angle_alpha   90.00
_cell.angle_beta   90.00
_cell.angle_gamma   90.00
#
_symmetry.space_group_name_H-M   'P 1'
#
loop_
_entity.id
_entity.type
_entity.pdbx_description
1 polymer ?
#
loop_
_entity_poly.entity_id
_entity_poly.type
_entity_poly.pdbx_seq_one_letter_code
_entity_poly.pdbx_strand_id
1 'polypeptide(L)'
;MNTIQNNVTSTRMPFPLPQPISQAIVGGLMGLVDIDGGPTPEQNSILSALATHLFGIDMKSMSNTAAVTPYELDMRLKDARYQRIFMQIAIVLDLCRHPKNEKQFRRLEEYAAAIKFNGVELKILRDFAHLSAIDATSDFIRLYGSYTPELAEHHGKFPAGDPRELDDDFFERIEKLSQMPYGSLGWAFTNFYSRSKLKMPGRDSPNPSYYVSHDMGHVISGYEATGPGEIALGAIKLALDGSDANWMASLANFLIHEVGLFTHGTDVQFVPHGQDGDPYYKAGVRGAVDMPGAGDLFAEALQRGAACGGDFTKLDHLAIAYMPLIEIRRELKIPPLSKSMYDDKEFWPSSY
;
A
#
# COMPACT_ATOMS: atom_id res chain seq x y z
N MET A 1 -17.75 -4.57 27.12
CA MET A 1 -17.23 -3.65 26.09
C MET A 1 -15.79 -4.06 25.82
N ASN A 2 -15.53 -4.70 24.70
CA ASN A 2 -14.15 -4.94 24.27
C ASN A 2 -13.61 -3.59 23.78
N THR A 3 -12.82 -2.95 24.59
CA THR A 3 -12.16 -1.70 24.21
C THR A 3 -11.14 -2.04 23.14
N ILE A 4 -11.22 -1.39 21.98
CA ILE A 4 -10.18 -1.49 20.94
C ILE A 4 -8.90 -0.97 21.55
N GLN A 5 -7.89 -1.83 21.70
CA GLN A 5 -6.60 -1.40 22.21
C GLN A 5 -5.87 -0.59 21.14
N ASN A 6 -5.60 0.67 21.41
CA ASN A 6 -4.86 1.57 20.54
C ASN A 6 -3.35 1.27 20.64
N ASN A 7 -2.90 0.22 19.97
CA ASN A 7 -1.48 -0.11 19.90
C ASN A 7 -0.82 0.68 18.77
N VAL A 8 -0.13 1.77 19.11
CA VAL A 8 0.75 2.47 18.18
C VAL A 8 2.07 1.70 18.12
N THR A 9 2.45 1.22 16.95
CA THR A 9 3.69 0.48 16.77
C THR A 9 4.92 1.40 16.80
N SER A 10 6.07 0.90 17.26
CA SER A 10 7.34 1.63 17.22
C SER A 10 7.85 1.86 15.78
N THR A 11 7.29 1.14 14.83
CA THR A 11 7.61 1.16 13.39
C THR A 11 6.76 2.13 12.59
N ARG A 12 5.81 2.83 13.22
CA ARG A 12 4.98 3.85 12.55
C ARG A 12 5.84 4.88 11.81
N MET A 13 5.44 5.24 10.60
CA MET A 13 6.12 6.28 9.85
C MET A 13 6.04 7.63 10.57
N PRO A 14 7.17 8.35 10.73
CA PRO A 14 7.27 9.55 11.57
C PRO A 14 6.78 10.82 10.87
N PHE A 15 5.62 10.78 10.22
CA PHE A 15 5.07 11.99 9.58
C PHE A 15 4.32 12.88 10.58
N PRO A 16 4.34 14.24 10.40
CA PRO A 16 5.11 14.98 9.40
C PRO A 16 6.62 14.98 9.68
N LEU A 17 7.43 14.99 8.62
CA LEU A 17 8.89 15.05 8.75
C LEU A 17 9.37 16.49 9.01
N PRO A 18 10.55 16.67 9.66
CA PRO A 18 11.22 17.96 9.71
C PRO A 18 11.47 18.51 8.31
N GLN A 19 11.25 19.82 8.11
CA GLN A 19 11.35 20.45 6.78
C GLN A 19 12.69 20.20 6.06
N PRO A 20 13.87 20.27 6.70
CA PRO A 20 15.14 19.95 6.03
C PRO A 20 15.19 18.49 5.51
N ILE A 21 14.56 17.55 6.21
CA ILE A 21 14.46 16.14 5.81
C ILE A 21 13.52 16.01 4.62
N SER A 22 12.34 16.64 4.68
CA SER A 22 11.39 16.68 3.56
C SER A 22 12.05 17.21 2.28
N GLN A 23 12.77 18.33 2.38
CA GLN A 23 13.50 18.92 1.25
C GLN A 23 14.60 18.01 0.72
N ALA A 24 15.34 17.32 1.59
CA ALA A 24 16.37 16.38 1.18
C ALA A 24 15.77 15.17 0.43
N ILE A 25 14.67 14.62 0.95
CA ILE A 25 13.97 13.51 0.30
C ILE A 25 13.43 13.95 -1.06
N VAL A 26 12.66 15.01 -1.14
CA VAL A 26 12.10 15.50 -2.41
C VAL A 26 13.20 15.81 -3.42
N GLY A 27 14.27 16.50 -3.01
CA GLY A 27 15.42 16.79 -3.88
C GLY A 27 16.11 15.52 -4.39
N GLY A 28 16.27 14.50 -3.54
CA GLY A 28 16.80 13.20 -3.93
C GLY A 28 15.90 12.47 -4.92
N LEU A 29 14.57 12.48 -4.68
CA LEU A 29 13.60 11.87 -5.59
C LEU A 29 13.57 12.57 -6.95
N MET A 30 13.67 13.91 -6.97
CA MET A 30 13.83 14.67 -8.23
C MET A 30 15.12 14.28 -8.96
N GLY A 31 16.24 14.14 -8.25
CA GLY A 31 17.50 13.67 -8.84
C GLY A 31 17.42 12.24 -9.37
N LEU A 32 16.61 11.38 -8.76
CA LEU A 32 16.37 10.02 -9.23
C LEU A 32 15.65 10.00 -10.57
N VAL A 33 14.58 10.79 -10.72
CA VAL A 33 13.71 10.76 -11.91
C VAL A 33 14.18 11.65 -13.06
N ASP A 34 15.20 12.48 -12.82
CA ASP A 34 15.79 13.35 -13.86
C ASP A 34 16.71 12.55 -14.80
N ILE A 35 16.10 11.67 -15.55
CA ILE A 35 16.74 10.78 -16.52
C ILE A 35 16.00 10.88 -17.87
N ASP A 36 16.75 10.98 -18.98
CA ASP A 36 16.26 10.91 -20.36
C ASP A 36 14.98 11.77 -20.61
N GLY A 37 15.04 13.03 -20.24
CA GLY A 37 13.95 13.99 -20.45
C GLY A 37 13.09 14.26 -19.19
N GLY A 38 13.49 13.70 -18.06
CA GLY A 38 12.86 13.94 -16.76
C GLY A 38 11.80 12.91 -16.38
N PRO A 39 10.98 13.19 -15.36
CA PRO A 39 9.97 12.29 -14.87
C PRO A 39 8.83 12.05 -15.88
N THR A 40 8.29 10.84 -15.88
CA THR A 40 7.06 10.52 -16.61
C THR A 40 5.83 11.19 -15.95
N PRO A 41 4.68 11.25 -16.64
CA PRO A 41 3.45 11.79 -16.05
C PRO A 41 3.05 11.11 -14.73
N GLU A 42 3.20 9.79 -14.62
CA GLU A 42 2.91 9.01 -13.42
C GLU A 42 3.85 9.39 -12.27
N GLN A 43 5.14 9.47 -12.56
CA GLN A 43 6.15 9.89 -11.58
C GLN A 43 5.90 11.32 -11.10
N ASN A 44 5.53 12.24 -12.00
CA ASN A 44 5.15 13.59 -11.63
C ASN A 44 3.89 13.63 -10.76
N SER A 45 2.89 12.79 -11.06
CA SER A 45 1.67 12.69 -10.26
C SER A 45 1.99 12.30 -8.82
N ILE A 46 2.78 11.22 -8.63
CA ILE A 46 3.21 10.78 -7.29
C ILE A 46 4.07 11.84 -6.59
N LEU A 47 5.09 12.37 -7.26
CA LEU A 47 5.99 13.35 -6.65
C LEU A 47 5.23 14.61 -6.18
N SER A 48 4.34 15.12 -7.02
CA SER A 48 3.54 16.32 -6.71
C SER A 48 2.59 16.06 -5.54
N ALA A 49 1.94 14.91 -5.53
CA ALA A 49 1.05 14.53 -4.45
C ALA A 49 1.80 14.33 -3.12
N LEU A 50 2.93 13.61 -3.14
CA LEU A 50 3.76 13.42 -1.96
C LEU A 50 4.32 14.73 -1.42
N ALA A 51 4.81 15.62 -2.31
CA ALA A 51 5.30 16.93 -1.93
C ALA A 51 4.22 17.71 -1.17
N THR A 52 3.00 17.74 -1.70
CA THR A 52 1.88 18.49 -1.15
C THR A 52 1.33 17.86 0.13
N HIS A 53 0.95 16.58 0.07
CA HIS A 53 0.20 15.91 1.16
C HIS A 53 1.10 15.42 2.29
N LEU A 54 2.32 14.98 1.97
CA LEU A 54 3.17 14.30 2.94
C LEU A 54 4.33 15.16 3.44
N PHE A 55 4.96 15.92 2.53
CA PHE A 55 6.16 16.69 2.85
C PHE A 55 5.91 18.17 3.11
N GLY A 56 4.68 18.67 2.90
CA GLY A 56 4.33 20.07 3.13
C GLY A 56 5.08 21.05 2.21
N ILE A 57 5.42 20.61 0.99
CA ILE A 57 6.12 21.37 -0.03
C ILE A 57 5.13 21.69 -1.15
N ASP A 58 4.79 22.97 -1.36
CA ASP A 58 3.91 23.37 -2.45
C ASP A 58 4.58 23.21 -3.83
N MET A 59 3.77 23.17 -4.90
CA MET A 59 4.25 22.95 -6.27
C MET A 59 5.26 23.99 -6.74
N LYS A 60 5.12 25.25 -6.31
CA LYS A 60 6.07 26.31 -6.66
C LYS A 60 7.40 26.11 -5.95
N SER A 61 7.35 25.73 -4.69
CA SER A 61 8.54 25.39 -3.90
C SER A 61 9.20 24.11 -4.42
N MET A 62 8.43 23.14 -4.85
CA MET A 62 8.94 21.92 -5.48
C MET A 62 9.70 22.24 -6.79
N SER A 63 9.14 23.08 -7.67
CA SER A 63 9.80 23.48 -8.91
C SER A 63 11.13 24.22 -8.70
N ASN A 64 11.30 24.83 -7.53
CA ASN A 64 12.53 25.52 -7.12
C ASN A 64 13.46 24.63 -6.28
N THR A 65 13.05 23.42 -5.93
CA THR A 65 13.88 22.49 -5.17
C THR A 65 14.95 21.90 -6.10
N ALA A 66 16.21 22.15 -5.79
CA ALA A 66 17.32 21.58 -6.55
C ALA A 66 17.36 20.07 -6.39
N ALA A 67 17.67 19.35 -7.47
CA ALA A 67 17.99 17.94 -7.41
C ALA A 67 19.17 17.71 -6.46
N VAL A 68 19.07 16.70 -5.62
CA VAL A 68 20.09 16.33 -4.63
C VAL A 68 20.79 15.08 -5.12
N THR A 69 22.10 15.11 -5.23
CA THR A 69 22.91 13.97 -5.65
C THR A 69 22.94 12.85 -4.59
N PRO A 70 23.29 11.60 -4.95
CA PRO A 70 23.43 10.52 -3.98
C PRO A 70 24.38 10.87 -2.80
N TYR A 71 25.50 11.52 -3.07
CA TYR A 71 26.44 11.96 -2.04
C TYR A 71 25.84 13.01 -1.10
N GLU A 72 25.19 14.02 -1.66
CA GLU A 72 24.53 15.06 -0.85
C GLU A 72 23.37 14.49 -0.03
N LEU A 73 22.64 13.50 -0.57
CA LEU A 73 21.57 12.82 0.17
C LEU A 73 22.13 12.10 1.39
N ASP A 74 23.23 11.33 1.24
CA ASP A 74 23.89 10.70 2.37
C ASP A 74 24.32 11.72 3.43
N MET A 75 24.83 12.88 3.02
CA MET A 75 25.22 13.93 3.97
C MET A 75 24.01 14.48 4.76
N ARG A 76 22.82 14.52 4.16
CA ARG A 76 21.61 15.12 4.75
C ARG A 76 20.73 14.11 5.49
N LEU A 77 20.69 12.84 5.06
CA LEU A 77 19.89 11.77 5.68
C LEU A 77 20.78 10.82 6.47
N LYS A 78 21.00 11.12 7.75
CA LYS A 78 21.80 10.26 8.64
C LYS A 78 20.98 9.24 9.45
N ASP A 79 19.68 9.46 9.60
CA ASP A 79 18.77 8.55 10.30
C ASP A 79 18.26 7.46 9.33
N ALA A 80 18.49 6.20 9.70
CA ALA A 80 18.11 5.03 8.90
C ALA A 80 16.59 5.00 8.59
N ARG A 81 15.73 5.56 9.45
CA ARG A 81 14.30 5.65 9.21
C ARG A 81 13.98 6.54 8.01
N TYR A 82 14.65 7.69 7.88
CA TYR A 82 14.48 8.59 6.75
C TYR A 82 15.08 8.05 5.46
N GLN A 83 16.23 7.35 5.58
CA GLN A 83 16.83 6.63 4.45
C GLN A 83 15.90 5.56 3.91
N ARG A 84 15.24 4.80 4.80
CA ARG A 84 14.23 3.79 4.43
C ARG A 84 13.03 4.42 3.71
N ILE A 85 12.46 5.50 4.25
CA ILE A 85 11.36 6.23 3.61
C ILE A 85 11.75 6.70 2.21
N PHE A 86 12.95 7.31 2.08
CA PHE A 86 13.46 7.72 0.78
C PHE A 86 13.52 6.54 -0.20
N MET A 87 14.11 5.41 0.21
CA MET A 87 14.25 4.25 -0.66
C MET A 87 12.93 3.62 -1.03
N GLN A 88 11.98 3.51 -0.12
CA GLN A 88 10.64 2.99 -0.41
C GLN A 88 9.93 3.82 -1.48
N ILE A 89 9.97 5.15 -1.36
CA ILE A 89 9.39 6.04 -2.37
C ILE A 89 10.19 6.01 -3.68
N ALA A 90 11.51 5.95 -3.62
CA ALA A 90 12.37 5.84 -4.79
C ALA A 90 12.08 4.56 -5.60
N ILE A 91 11.84 3.44 -4.92
CA ILE A 91 11.42 2.17 -5.52
C ILE A 91 10.06 2.31 -6.19
N VAL A 92 9.07 2.92 -5.51
CA VAL A 92 7.76 3.20 -6.09
C VAL A 92 7.89 4.02 -7.38
N LEU A 93 8.71 5.07 -7.38
CA LEU A 93 8.92 5.90 -8.56
C LEU A 93 9.60 5.13 -9.71
N ASP A 94 10.51 4.20 -9.41
CA ASP A 94 11.10 3.34 -10.44
C ASP A 94 10.06 2.41 -11.06
N LEU A 95 9.18 1.82 -10.26
CA LEU A 95 8.09 0.97 -10.73
C LEU A 95 7.06 1.72 -11.58
N CYS A 96 6.82 3.00 -11.29
CA CYS A 96 5.86 3.85 -12.02
C CYS A 96 6.44 4.45 -13.30
N ARG A 97 7.67 4.12 -13.71
CA ARG A 97 8.22 4.59 -14.96
C ARG A 97 7.84 3.69 -16.13
N HIS A 98 7.08 4.23 -17.07
CA HIS A 98 6.71 3.56 -18.32
C HIS A 98 7.15 4.35 -19.54
N PRO A 99 7.91 3.74 -20.47
CA PRO A 99 8.54 2.42 -20.37
C PRO A 99 9.66 2.41 -19.33
N LYS A 100 9.99 1.23 -18.81
CA LYS A 100 11.11 1.05 -17.87
C LYS A 100 12.41 1.59 -18.47
N ASN A 101 13.25 2.15 -17.61
CA ASN A 101 14.52 2.77 -18.01
C ASN A 101 15.67 2.27 -17.13
N GLU A 102 16.59 1.53 -17.77
CA GLU A 102 17.76 0.96 -17.08
C GLU A 102 18.66 2.02 -16.42
N LYS A 103 18.75 3.22 -17.02
CA LYS A 103 19.54 4.31 -16.41
C LYS A 103 18.93 4.81 -15.10
N GLN A 104 17.58 4.83 -15.01
CA GLN A 104 16.92 5.20 -13.78
C GLN A 104 17.15 4.13 -12.72
N PHE A 105 17.05 2.85 -13.06
CA PHE A 105 17.35 1.78 -12.12
C PHE A 105 18.81 1.87 -11.61
N ARG A 106 19.79 2.11 -12.49
CA ARG A 106 21.18 2.36 -12.07
C ARG A 106 21.31 3.57 -11.13
N ARG A 107 20.57 4.64 -11.40
CA ARG A 107 20.52 5.82 -10.53
C ARG A 107 19.92 5.47 -9.16
N LEU A 108 18.90 4.63 -9.11
CA LEU A 108 18.35 4.10 -7.85
C LEU A 108 19.43 3.33 -7.06
N GLU A 109 20.22 2.48 -7.73
CA GLU A 109 21.31 1.75 -7.10
C GLU A 109 22.42 2.69 -6.59
N GLU A 110 22.73 3.78 -7.31
CA GLU A 110 23.67 4.81 -6.83
C GLU A 110 23.21 5.45 -5.52
N TYR A 111 21.92 5.80 -5.41
CA TYR A 111 21.34 6.32 -4.16
C TYR A 111 21.40 5.27 -3.05
N ALA A 112 21.00 4.04 -3.32
CA ALA A 112 21.04 2.95 -2.36
C ALA A 112 22.46 2.72 -1.83
N ALA A 113 23.45 2.69 -2.73
CA ALA A 113 24.88 2.53 -2.36
C ALA A 113 25.39 3.68 -1.50
N ALA A 114 25.04 4.93 -1.83
CA ALA A 114 25.48 6.11 -1.10
C ALA A 114 24.99 6.09 0.37
N ILE A 115 23.71 5.76 0.59
CA ILE A 115 23.13 5.68 1.93
C ILE A 115 23.28 4.28 2.57
N LYS A 116 24.00 3.37 1.94
CA LYS A 116 24.25 1.98 2.40
C LYS A 116 23.00 1.16 2.62
N PHE A 117 21.98 1.41 1.82
CA PHE A 117 20.75 0.63 1.82
C PHE A 117 20.93 -0.68 1.04
N ASN A 118 20.56 -1.80 1.65
CA ASN A 118 20.71 -3.14 1.08
C ASN A 118 19.47 -4.02 1.27
N GLY A 119 18.29 -3.41 1.25
CA GLY A 119 17.01 -4.11 1.38
C GLY A 119 16.79 -5.17 0.29
N VAL A 120 16.05 -6.22 0.64
CA VAL A 120 15.75 -7.34 -0.27
C VAL A 120 14.97 -6.91 -1.50
N GLU A 121 14.22 -5.83 -1.41
CA GLU A 121 13.47 -5.21 -2.49
C GLU A 121 14.34 -4.75 -3.66
N LEU A 122 15.57 -4.31 -3.41
CA LEU A 122 16.53 -3.99 -4.48
C LEU A 122 16.91 -5.23 -5.29
N LYS A 123 17.00 -6.39 -4.64
CA LYS A 123 17.22 -7.65 -5.36
C LYS A 123 16.04 -7.95 -6.27
N ILE A 124 14.81 -7.82 -5.77
CA ILE A 124 13.59 -8.02 -6.57
C ILE A 124 13.59 -7.12 -7.80
N LEU A 125 13.87 -5.83 -7.64
CA LEU A 125 13.92 -4.88 -8.76
C LEU A 125 15.05 -5.21 -9.74
N ARG A 126 16.21 -5.65 -9.24
CA ARG A 126 17.34 -6.08 -10.08
C ARG A 126 16.97 -7.31 -10.89
N ASP A 127 16.31 -8.27 -10.26
CA ASP A 127 15.83 -9.46 -10.93
C ASP A 127 14.82 -9.09 -12.03
N PHE A 128 13.94 -8.12 -11.78
CA PHE A 128 13.06 -7.55 -12.80
C PHE A 128 13.78 -6.85 -13.95
N ALA A 129 14.89 -6.18 -13.65
CA ALA A 129 15.65 -5.45 -14.67
C ALA A 129 16.48 -6.39 -15.56
N HIS A 130 16.95 -7.53 -15.02
CA HIS A 130 17.98 -8.37 -15.66
C HIS A 130 17.56 -9.82 -15.90
N LEU A 131 16.57 -10.34 -15.19
CA LEU A 131 16.06 -11.70 -15.36
C LEU A 131 14.76 -11.71 -16.17
N SER A 132 14.28 -12.91 -16.49
CA SER A 132 12.91 -13.02 -17.00
C SER A 132 11.90 -12.57 -15.94
N ALA A 133 10.78 -12.01 -16.38
CA ALA A 133 9.69 -11.63 -15.48
C ALA A 133 9.21 -12.83 -14.63
N ILE A 134 9.30 -14.06 -15.18
CA ILE A 134 8.92 -15.29 -14.49
C ILE A 134 9.84 -15.58 -13.31
N ASP A 135 11.17 -15.45 -13.48
CA ASP A 135 12.14 -15.74 -12.41
C ASP A 135 12.03 -14.71 -11.28
N ALA A 136 11.95 -13.43 -11.63
CA ALA A 136 11.74 -12.35 -10.66
C ALA A 136 10.42 -12.52 -9.88
N THR A 137 9.36 -12.94 -10.56
CA THR A 137 8.05 -13.22 -9.96
C THR A 137 8.13 -14.38 -8.96
N SER A 138 8.79 -15.47 -9.32
CA SER A 138 8.92 -16.64 -8.45
C SER A 138 9.66 -16.31 -7.16
N ASP A 139 10.74 -15.53 -7.24
CA ASP A 139 11.48 -15.07 -6.06
C ASP A 139 10.65 -14.12 -5.19
N PHE A 140 9.89 -13.21 -5.83
CA PHE A 140 8.99 -12.30 -5.11
C PHE A 140 7.88 -13.07 -4.37
N ILE A 141 7.19 -14.02 -5.03
CA ILE A 141 6.12 -14.81 -4.41
C ILE A 141 6.64 -15.57 -3.21
N ARG A 142 7.81 -16.20 -3.33
CA ARG A 142 8.42 -16.93 -2.22
C ARG A 142 8.71 -16.01 -1.04
N LEU A 143 9.25 -14.84 -1.30
CA LEU A 143 9.54 -13.85 -0.27
C LEU A 143 8.26 -13.28 0.35
N TYR A 144 7.30 -12.85 -0.48
CA TYR A 144 6.02 -12.32 -0.01
C TYR A 144 5.25 -13.36 0.81
N GLY A 145 5.24 -14.63 0.36
CA GLY A 145 4.61 -15.73 1.08
C GLY A 145 5.17 -15.94 2.50
N SER A 146 6.43 -15.58 2.75
CA SER A 146 7.00 -15.65 4.09
C SER A 146 6.47 -14.59 5.05
N TYR A 147 5.89 -13.49 4.55
CA TYR A 147 5.28 -12.40 5.35
C TYR A 147 3.77 -12.52 5.49
N THR A 148 3.09 -13.32 4.65
CA THR A 148 1.62 -13.44 4.71
C THR A 148 1.10 -13.89 6.07
N PRO A 149 1.79 -14.75 6.85
CA PRO A 149 1.37 -15.09 8.20
C PRO A 149 1.22 -13.89 9.13
N GLU A 150 2.11 -12.90 9.01
CA GLU A 150 2.08 -11.68 9.84
C GLU A 150 0.92 -10.75 9.46
N LEU A 151 0.46 -10.83 8.21
CA LEU A 151 -0.60 -9.98 7.66
C LEU A 151 -2.00 -10.58 7.78
N ALA A 152 -2.10 -11.88 8.13
CA ALA A 152 -3.37 -12.57 8.19
C ALA A 152 -4.13 -12.27 9.48
N GLU A 153 -5.44 -12.54 9.47
CA GLU A 153 -6.30 -12.41 10.64
C GLU A 153 -5.79 -13.27 11.80
N HIS A 154 -5.55 -12.65 12.96
CA HIS A 154 -4.99 -13.32 14.13
C HIS A 154 -6.09 -13.74 15.10
N HIS A 155 -6.45 -15.02 15.07
CA HIS A 155 -7.39 -15.61 16.05
C HIS A 155 -6.70 -16.28 17.24
N GLY A 156 -5.42 -16.03 17.47
CA GLY A 156 -4.66 -16.55 18.60
C GLY A 156 -4.42 -18.08 18.58
N LYS A 157 -5.00 -18.82 17.65
CA LYS A 157 -4.94 -20.28 17.59
C LYS A 157 -4.45 -20.84 16.26
N PHE A 158 -4.33 -20.00 15.22
CA PHE A 158 -4.03 -20.52 13.88
C PHE A 158 -2.74 -19.93 13.36
N PRO A 159 -1.82 -20.79 12.88
CA PRO A 159 -0.77 -20.32 11.99
C PRO A 159 -1.48 -19.74 10.77
N ALA A 160 -1.24 -18.49 10.51
CA ALA A 160 -1.71 -17.84 9.32
C ALA A 160 -1.15 -18.59 8.11
N GLY A 161 -2.01 -18.99 7.19
CA GLY A 161 -1.52 -19.40 5.90
C GLY A 161 -2.08 -20.66 5.27
N ASP A 162 -2.39 -21.73 5.99
CA ASP A 162 -3.01 -22.90 5.35
C ASP A 162 -4.53 -22.93 5.61
N PRO A 163 -5.38 -22.72 4.58
CA PRO A 163 -6.84 -22.79 4.73
C PRO A 163 -7.34 -24.12 5.31
N ARG A 164 -6.55 -25.18 5.19
CA ARG A 164 -6.88 -26.52 5.72
C ARG A 164 -6.67 -26.62 7.24
N GLU A 165 -5.93 -25.68 7.82
CA GLU A 165 -5.68 -25.60 9.26
C GLU A 165 -6.69 -24.72 10.00
N LEU A 166 -7.56 -24.00 9.27
CA LEU A 166 -8.61 -23.18 9.85
C LEU A 166 -9.78 -24.07 10.29
N ASP A 167 -10.25 -23.85 11.52
CA ASP A 167 -11.36 -24.62 12.06
C ASP A 167 -12.73 -24.14 11.56
N ASP A 168 -13.74 -24.92 11.89
CA ASP A 168 -15.12 -24.65 11.51
C ASP A 168 -15.62 -23.32 12.10
N ASP A 169 -15.19 -22.93 13.31
CA ASP A 169 -15.57 -21.67 13.98
C ASP A 169 -15.17 -20.45 13.15
N PHE A 170 -13.97 -20.48 12.53
CA PHE A 170 -13.54 -19.38 11.66
C PHE A 170 -14.52 -19.17 10.49
N PHE A 171 -14.87 -20.25 9.79
CA PHE A 171 -15.79 -20.15 8.65
C PHE A 171 -17.21 -19.82 9.06
N GLU A 172 -17.71 -20.36 10.19
CA GLU A 172 -19.01 -19.97 10.74
C GLU A 172 -19.08 -18.48 11.07
N ARG A 173 -18.00 -17.90 11.59
CA ARG A 173 -17.92 -16.47 11.86
C ARG A 173 -18.00 -15.65 10.59
N ILE A 174 -17.34 -16.06 9.49
CA ILE A 174 -17.44 -15.41 8.18
C ILE A 174 -18.90 -15.48 7.65
N GLU A 175 -19.53 -16.66 7.71
CA GLU A 175 -20.92 -16.83 7.26
C GLU A 175 -21.91 -15.93 8.02
N LYS A 176 -21.67 -15.71 9.32
CA LYS A 176 -22.47 -14.82 10.17
C LYS A 176 -22.35 -13.34 9.81
N LEU A 177 -21.31 -12.91 9.09
CA LEU A 177 -21.13 -11.49 8.71
C LEU A 177 -22.32 -10.95 7.91
N SER A 178 -22.95 -11.77 7.07
CA SER A 178 -24.13 -11.39 6.27
C SER A 178 -25.38 -11.09 7.12
N GLN A 179 -25.40 -11.53 8.38
CA GLN A 179 -26.51 -11.34 9.32
C GLN A 179 -26.27 -10.18 10.30
N MET A 180 -25.14 -9.50 10.19
CA MET A 180 -24.78 -8.39 11.08
C MET A 180 -25.67 -7.16 10.83
N PRO A 181 -25.93 -6.34 11.88
CA PRO A 181 -26.77 -5.16 11.76
C PRO A 181 -26.22 -4.16 10.72
N TYR A 182 -27.14 -3.44 10.07
CA TYR A 182 -26.80 -2.33 9.18
C TYR A 182 -25.80 -1.36 9.84
N GLY A 183 -24.78 -0.96 9.10
CA GLY A 183 -23.70 -0.06 9.56
C GLY A 183 -22.66 -0.69 10.48
N SER A 184 -22.78 -1.98 10.82
CA SER A 184 -21.70 -2.72 11.50
C SER A 184 -20.55 -3.03 10.54
N LEU A 185 -19.37 -3.35 11.08
CA LEU A 185 -18.22 -3.75 10.30
C LEU A 185 -18.53 -5.00 9.43
N GLY A 186 -19.21 -6.00 10.00
CA GLY A 186 -19.57 -7.23 9.28
C GLY A 186 -20.57 -6.97 8.13
N TRP A 187 -21.58 -6.13 8.34
CA TRP A 187 -22.47 -5.69 7.29
C TRP A 187 -21.69 -4.95 6.19
N ALA A 188 -20.83 -4.01 6.56
CA ALA A 188 -20.04 -3.23 5.61
C ALA A 188 -19.08 -4.10 4.80
N PHE A 189 -18.49 -5.14 5.41
CA PHE A 189 -17.66 -6.13 4.74
C PHE A 189 -18.46 -6.92 3.70
N THR A 190 -19.63 -7.44 4.05
CA THR A 190 -20.50 -8.14 3.11
C THR A 190 -20.93 -7.22 1.95
N ASN A 191 -21.25 -5.96 2.25
CA ASN A 191 -21.59 -4.96 1.24
C ASN A 191 -20.40 -4.64 0.33
N PHE A 192 -19.17 -4.56 0.86
CA PHE A 192 -17.95 -4.39 0.07
C PHE A 192 -17.79 -5.51 -0.97
N TYR A 193 -17.95 -6.76 -0.58
CA TYR A 193 -17.90 -7.89 -1.51
C TYR A 193 -19.00 -7.84 -2.57
N SER A 194 -20.22 -7.51 -2.16
CA SER A 194 -21.36 -7.41 -3.07
C SER A 194 -21.16 -6.34 -4.15
N ARG A 195 -20.76 -5.10 -3.76
CA ARG A 195 -20.57 -4.01 -4.72
C ARG A 195 -19.33 -4.20 -5.59
N SER A 196 -18.27 -4.83 -5.06
CA SER A 196 -17.04 -5.17 -5.80
C SER A 196 -17.20 -6.41 -6.69
N LYS A 197 -18.34 -7.12 -6.59
CA LYS A 197 -18.62 -8.38 -7.32
C LYS A 197 -17.57 -9.45 -7.05
N LEU A 198 -17.03 -9.47 -5.85
CA LEU A 198 -16.08 -10.48 -5.39
C LEU A 198 -16.81 -11.64 -4.70
N LYS A 199 -16.18 -12.81 -4.70
CA LYS A 199 -16.65 -13.97 -3.95
C LYS A 199 -16.16 -13.86 -2.50
N MET A 200 -17.08 -13.98 -1.53
CA MET A 200 -16.72 -14.00 -0.11
C MET A 200 -15.66 -15.07 0.20
N PRO A 201 -14.71 -14.79 1.11
CA PRO A 201 -13.73 -15.78 1.55
C PRO A 201 -14.43 -17.01 2.15
N GLY A 202 -13.97 -18.17 1.79
CA GLY A 202 -14.55 -19.45 2.23
C GLY A 202 -13.53 -20.57 2.21
N ARG A 203 -13.98 -21.81 2.46
CA ARG A 203 -13.12 -23.01 2.53
C ARG A 203 -12.33 -23.28 1.25
N ASP A 204 -12.83 -22.83 0.12
CA ASP A 204 -12.21 -22.97 -1.20
C ASP A 204 -11.33 -21.77 -1.60
N SER A 205 -11.21 -20.77 -0.73
CA SER A 205 -10.33 -19.65 -0.95
C SER A 205 -8.87 -20.02 -0.66
N PRO A 206 -7.89 -19.51 -1.43
CA PRO A 206 -6.49 -19.89 -1.28
C PRO A 206 -5.88 -19.44 0.07
N ASN A 207 -6.32 -18.33 0.64
CA ASN A 207 -5.85 -17.80 1.93
C ASN A 207 -6.94 -16.99 2.62
N PRO A 208 -8.01 -17.61 3.16
CA PRO A 208 -9.17 -16.89 3.66
C PRO A 208 -8.86 -15.98 4.85
N SER A 209 -7.94 -16.35 5.73
CA SER A 209 -7.55 -15.50 6.88
C SER A 209 -6.82 -14.22 6.44
N TYR A 210 -6.01 -14.30 5.40
CA TYR A 210 -5.38 -13.12 4.80
C TYR A 210 -6.43 -12.21 4.15
N TYR A 211 -7.35 -12.76 3.33
CA TYR A 211 -8.38 -11.96 2.68
C TYR A 211 -9.33 -11.30 3.68
N VAL A 212 -9.68 -11.97 4.78
CA VAL A 212 -10.50 -11.33 5.83
C VAL A 212 -9.78 -10.11 6.39
N SER A 213 -8.53 -10.22 6.81
CA SER A 213 -7.76 -9.10 7.35
C SER A 213 -7.54 -7.99 6.32
N HIS A 214 -7.19 -8.37 5.09
CA HIS A 214 -6.94 -7.42 4.00
C HIS A 214 -8.19 -6.61 3.68
N ASP A 215 -9.33 -7.29 3.46
CA ASP A 215 -10.56 -6.65 2.99
C ASP A 215 -11.32 -5.92 4.11
N MET A 216 -11.18 -6.34 5.36
CA MET A 216 -11.57 -5.52 6.53
C MET A 216 -10.79 -4.20 6.56
N GLY A 217 -9.52 -4.24 6.14
CA GLY A 217 -8.72 -3.04 5.97
C GLY A 217 -9.30 -2.07 4.94
N HIS A 218 -9.79 -2.57 3.78
CA HIS A 218 -10.53 -1.77 2.79
C HIS A 218 -11.75 -1.11 3.42
N VAL A 219 -12.57 -1.92 4.10
CA VAL A 219 -13.81 -1.43 4.73
C VAL A 219 -13.53 -0.35 5.77
N ILE A 220 -12.57 -0.57 6.65
CA ILE A 220 -12.25 0.37 7.74
C ILE A 220 -11.63 1.65 7.17
N SER A 221 -10.73 1.55 6.20
CA SER A 221 -10.06 2.70 5.62
C SER A 221 -10.87 3.44 4.55
N GLY A 222 -11.90 2.80 3.96
CA GLY A 222 -12.78 3.38 2.94
C GLY A 222 -12.24 3.28 1.52
N TYR A 223 -11.22 2.46 1.27
CA TYR A 223 -10.73 2.22 -0.09
C TYR A 223 -11.50 1.10 -0.78
N GLU A 224 -11.73 1.25 -2.09
CA GLU A 224 -12.39 0.24 -2.91
C GLU A 224 -11.39 -0.79 -3.47
N ALA A 225 -11.89 -1.98 -3.86
CA ALA A 225 -11.10 -3.02 -4.54
C ALA A 225 -10.83 -2.63 -6.00
N THR A 226 -10.07 -1.55 -6.20
CA THR A 226 -9.59 -1.05 -7.49
C THR A 226 -8.07 -0.92 -7.42
N GLY A 227 -7.37 -0.92 -8.55
CA GLY A 227 -5.91 -0.79 -8.52
C GLY A 227 -5.39 0.39 -7.68
N PRO A 228 -5.89 1.63 -7.86
CA PRO A 228 -5.54 2.74 -6.97
C PRO A 228 -5.95 2.51 -5.51
N GLY A 229 -7.08 1.86 -5.26
CA GLY A 229 -7.56 1.55 -3.90
C GLY A 229 -6.69 0.51 -3.19
N GLU A 230 -6.21 -0.51 -3.90
CA GLU A 230 -5.26 -1.52 -3.40
C GLU A 230 -3.92 -0.88 -3.02
N ILE A 231 -3.39 -0.02 -3.91
CA ILE A 231 -2.16 0.74 -3.65
C ILE A 231 -2.34 1.65 -2.43
N ALA A 232 -3.48 2.32 -2.31
CA ALA A 232 -3.79 3.19 -1.17
C ALA A 232 -3.95 2.40 0.14
N LEU A 233 -4.58 1.21 0.11
CA LEU A 233 -4.65 0.34 1.28
C LEU A 233 -3.25 -0.10 1.74
N GLY A 234 -2.38 -0.47 0.80
CA GLY A 234 -0.97 -0.78 1.12
C GLY A 234 -0.27 0.41 1.78
N ALA A 235 -0.47 1.61 1.24
CA ALA A 235 0.14 2.83 1.74
C ALA A 235 -0.32 3.22 3.16
N ILE A 236 -1.62 3.16 3.46
CA ILE A 236 -2.13 3.46 4.80
C ILE A 236 -1.62 2.46 5.83
N LYS A 237 -1.60 1.15 5.49
CA LYS A 237 -1.05 0.10 6.36
C LYS A 237 0.44 0.30 6.61
N LEU A 238 1.22 0.62 5.57
CA LEU A 238 2.64 0.91 5.68
C LEU A 238 2.92 2.13 6.58
N ALA A 239 2.10 3.16 6.51
CA ALA A 239 2.26 4.34 7.37
C ALA A 239 1.87 4.06 8.84
N LEU A 240 0.88 3.18 9.07
CA LEU A 240 0.50 2.70 10.41
C LEU A 240 1.60 1.88 11.08
N ASP A 241 2.18 0.96 10.32
CA ASP A 241 3.23 0.04 10.75
C ASP A 241 4.20 -0.19 9.59
N GLY A 242 5.36 0.48 9.64
CA GLY A 242 6.43 0.38 8.65
C GLY A 242 7.22 -0.92 8.73
N SER A 243 6.61 -2.02 9.19
CA SER A 243 7.21 -3.37 9.21
C SER A 243 7.58 -3.84 7.80
N ASP A 244 8.45 -4.84 7.73
CA ASP A 244 8.81 -5.45 6.44
C ASP A 244 7.62 -6.13 5.79
N ALA A 245 6.71 -6.71 6.58
CA ALA A 245 5.48 -7.33 6.09
C ALA A 245 4.57 -6.32 5.38
N ASN A 246 4.28 -5.18 6.00
CA ASN A 246 3.47 -4.13 5.38
C ASN A 246 4.18 -3.48 4.18
N TRP A 247 5.50 -3.33 4.22
CA TRP A 247 6.25 -2.86 3.06
C TRP A 247 6.17 -3.85 1.90
N MET A 248 6.35 -5.14 2.15
CA MET A 248 6.25 -6.16 1.11
C MET A 248 4.83 -6.27 0.54
N ALA A 249 3.80 -6.09 1.36
CA ALA A 249 2.40 -6.01 0.88
C ALA A 249 2.16 -4.78 0.01
N SER A 250 2.68 -3.62 0.40
CA SER A 250 2.61 -2.40 -0.41
C SER A 250 3.34 -2.54 -1.74
N LEU A 251 4.54 -3.14 -1.72
CA LEU A 251 5.31 -3.44 -2.92
C LEU A 251 4.55 -4.42 -3.84
N ALA A 252 3.89 -5.44 -3.27
CA ALA A 252 3.05 -6.37 -4.01
C ALA A 252 1.95 -5.64 -4.78
N ASN A 253 1.27 -4.69 -4.14
CA ASN A 253 0.21 -3.91 -4.78
C ASN A 253 0.74 -3.10 -5.99
N PHE A 254 1.93 -2.51 -5.91
CA PHE A 254 2.55 -1.85 -7.06
C PHE A 254 2.94 -2.85 -8.15
N LEU A 255 3.52 -3.99 -7.79
CA LEU A 255 3.90 -5.01 -8.77
C LEU A 255 2.69 -5.58 -9.50
N ILE A 256 1.58 -5.77 -8.81
CA ILE A 256 0.33 -6.27 -9.40
C ILE A 256 -0.34 -5.20 -10.25
N HIS A 257 -0.62 -4.05 -9.67
CA HIS A 257 -1.53 -3.06 -10.26
C HIS A 257 -0.84 -2.01 -11.12
N GLU A 258 0.47 -1.80 -10.93
CA GLU A 258 1.23 -0.85 -11.74
C GLU A 258 2.13 -1.54 -12.76
N VAL A 259 2.76 -2.65 -12.39
CA VAL A 259 3.69 -3.37 -13.29
C VAL A 259 3.01 -4.50 -14.08
N GLY A 260 1.84 -4.97 -13.63
CA GLY A 260 1.10 -6.04 -14.30
C GLY A 260 1.66 -7.44 -14.03
N LEU A 261 2.26 -7.65 -12.86
CA LEU A 261 2.95 -8.89 -12.54
C LEU A 261 2.03 -10.10 -12.33
N PHE A 262 0.77 -9.85 -11.95
CA PHE A 262 -0.22 -10.90 -11.66
C PHE A 262 -1.51 -10.60 -12.40
N THR A 263 -2.12 -11.61 -13.02
CA THR A 263 -3.32 -11.38 -13.79
C THR A 263 -4.61 -11.80 -13.10
N HIS A 264 -4.70 -12.89 -12.45
CA HIS A 264 -5.87 -13.33 -11.64
C HIS A 264 -5.60 -14.69 -11.02
N GLY A 265 -5.94 -14.85 -9.74
CA GLY A 265 -5.92 -16.14 -9.05
C GLY A 265 -4.52 -16.71 -8.80
N THR A 266 -4.42 -18.02 -8.67
CA THR A 266 -3.20 -18.75 -8.31
C THR A 266 -2.18 -18.88 -9.43
N ASP A 267 -2.59 -18.61 -10.68
CA ASP A 267 -1.69 -18.70 -11.83
C ASP A 267 -1.02 -17.33 -12.05
N VAL A 268 0.25 -17.29 -11.71
CA VAL A 268 1.08 -16.13 -11.95
C VAL A 268 1.33 -16.01 -13.44
N GLN A 269 0.71 -15.01 -14.03
CA GLN A 269 0.98 -14.62 -15.41
C GLN A 269 1.47 -13.18 -15.40
N PHE A 270 2.50 -12.91 -16.17
CA PHE A 270 2.87 -11.56 -16.51
C PHE A 270 2.11 -11.15 -17.77
N VAL A 271 1.22 -10.16 -17.62
CA VAL A 271 0.58 -9.50 -18.75
C VAL A 271 1.24 -8.14 -18.91
N PRO A 272 2.10 -7.97 -19.93
CA PRO A 272 2.70 -6.66 -20.19
C PRO A 272 1.61 -5.62 -20.44
N HIS A 273 1.82 -4.41 -19.94
CA HIS A 273 0.93 -3.29 -20.20
C HIS A 273 0.72 -3.09 -21.71
N GLY A 274 -0.51 -2.78 -22.08
CA GLY A 274 -0.90 -2.56 -23.48
C GLY A 274 -1.18 -3.84 -24.27
N GLN A 275 -1.30 -4.99 -23.61
CA GLN A 275 -1.69 -6.26 -24.26
C GLN A 275 -3.09 -6.71 -23.84
N ASP A 276 -3.69 -7.58 -24.67
CA ASP A 276 -4.99 -8.16 -24.36
C ASP A 276 -4.89 -9.02 -23.11
N GLY A 277 -5.76 -8.73 -22.12
CA GLY A 277 -5.72 -9.33 -20.77
C GLY A 277 -5.24 -8.37 -19.69
N ASP A 278 -4.55 -7.29 -20.00
CA ASP A 278 -4.24 -6.21 -19.06
C ASP A 278 -5.53 -5.48 -18.65
N PRO A 279 -5.88 -5.45 -17.35
CA PRO A 279 -7.10 -4.79 -16.89
C PRO A 279 -7.12 -3.28 -17.16
N TYR A 280 -5.96 -2.66 -17.34
CA TYR A 280 -5.82 -1.22 -17.59
C TYR A 280 -5.79 -0.87 -19.08
N TYR A 281 -5.53 -1.82 -19.96
CA TYR A 281 -5.46 -1.62 -21.41
C TYR A 281 -6.78 -1.07 -21.98
N LYS A 282 -7.91 -1.63 -21.57
CA LYS A 282 -9.26 -1.17 -22.01
C LYS A 282 -9.60 0.23 -21.52
N ALA A 283 -9.04 0.65 -20.40
CA ALA A 283 -9.21 1.99 -19.86
C ALA A 283 -8.27 3.01 -20.52
N GLY A 284 -7.34 2.57 -21.37
CA GLY A 284 -6.38 3.44 -22.06
C GLY A 284 -5.30 4.00 -21.13
N VAL A 285 -5.07 3.36 -19.98
CA VAL A 285 -4.04 3.73 -18.99
C VAL A 285 -2.95 2.67 -18.93
N ARG A 286 -1.75 3.04 -18.45
CA ARG A 286 -0.57 2.17 -18.43
C ARG A 286 -0.46 1.35 -17.15
N GLY A 287 -1.09 1.79 -16.09
CA GLY A 287 -1.15 1.13 -14.80
C GLY A 287 -2.11 1.84 -13.87
N ALA A 288 -2.20 1.41 -12.62
CA ALA A 288 -3.11 1.99 -11.64
C ALA A 288 -2.79 3.47 -11.34
N VAL A 289 -1.51 3.84 -11.36
CA VAL A 289 -1.05 5.21 -11.07
C VAL A 289 -1.35 6.19 -12.19
N ASP A 290 -1.51 5.72 -13.43
CA ASP A 290 -1.94 6.54 -14.57
C ASP A 290 -3.44 6.89 -14.51
N MET A 291 -4.19 6.30 -13.57
CA MET A 291 -5.59 6.66 -13.35
C MET A 291 -5.71 8.04 -12.67
N PRO A 292 -6.69 8.87 -13.08
CA PRO A 292 -6.87 10.20 -12.51
C PRO A 292 -7.01 10.19 -10.97
N GLY A 293 -6.16 10.94 -10.28
CA GLY A 293 -6.18 11.07 -8.82
C GLY A 293 -5.51 9.93 -8.05
N ALA A 294 -4.91 8.94 -8.73
CA ALA A 294 -4.25 7.81 -8.06
C ALA A 294 -3.04 8.26 -7.22
N GLY A 295 -2.24 9.20 -7.73
CA GLY A 295 -1.11 9.78 -6.98
C GLY A 295 -1.56 10.49 -5.70
N ASP A 296 -2.63 11.31 -5.78
CA ASP A 296 -3.21 11.97 -4.61
C ASP A 296 -3.73 10.95 -3.60
N LEU A 297 -4.43 9.91 -4.06
CA LEU A 297 -4.96 8.86 -3.20
C LEU A 297 -3.85 8.11 -2.45
N PHE A 298 -2.73 7.81 -3.13
CA PHE A 298 -1.55 7.18 -2.52
C PHE A 298 -0.91 8.08 -1.45
N ALA A 299 -0.68 9.34 -1.77
CA ALA A 299 -0.07 10.29 -0.83
C ALA A 299 -0.97 10.59 0.37
N GLU A 300 -2.29 10.78 0.13
CA GLU A 300 -3.28 10.94 1.17
C GLU A 300 -3.34 9.70 2.08
N ALA A 301 -3.21 8.49 1.52
CA ALA A 301 -3.22 7.25 2.30
C ALA A 301 -2.04 7.19 3.28
N LEU A 302 -0.84 7.55 2.86
CA LEU A 302 0.32 7.67 3.76
C LEU A 302 0.09 8.70 4.86
N GLN A 303 -0.45 9.87 4.52
CA GLN A 303 -0.77 10.92 5.48
C GLN A 303 -1.82 10.45 6.49
N ARG A 304 -2.90 9.83 6.02
CA ARG A 304 -3.98 9.29 6.87
C ARG A 304 -3.47 8.21 7.82
N GLY A 305 -2.66 7.27 7.33
CA GLY A 305 -2.07 6.22 8.15
C GLY A 305 -1.19 6.78 9.26
N ALA A 306 -0.37 7.77 8.96
CA ALA A 306 0.45 8.46 9.97
C ALA A 306 -0.39 9.19 11.02
N ALA A 307 -1.55 9.72 10.64
CA ALA A 307 -2.46 10.47 11.51
C ALA A 307 -3.43 9.60 12.33
N CYS A 308 -3.62 8.31 11.98
CA CYS A 308 -4.49 7.41 12.73
C CYS A 308 -4.08 7.32 14.20
N GLY A 309 -5.06 7.25 15.12
CA GLY A 309 -4.82 7.09 16.55
C GLY A 309 -4.51 5.66 16.98
N GLY A 310 -4.86 4.65 16.15
CA GLY A 310 -4.61 3.24 16.43
C GLY A 310 -4.33 2.46 15.13
N ASP A 311 -3.88 1.23 15.28
CA ASP A 311 -3.54 0.33 14.17
C ASP A 311 -4.68 -0.67 13.94
N PHE A 312 -5.43 -0.47 12.87
CA PHE A 312 -6.52 -1.37 12.51
C PHE A 312 -6.04 -2.71 11.94
N THR A 313 -4.78 -2.82 11.54
CA THR A 313 -4.23 -4.07 10.99
C THR A 313 -3.98 -5.13 12.05
N LYS A 314 -4.01 -4.75 13.33
CA LYS A 314 -3.76 -5.63 14.48
C LYS A 314 -5.05 -6.00 15.24
N LEU A 315 -6.21 -5.74 14.66
CA LEU A 315 -7.49 -6.07 15.27
C LEU A 315 -7.89 -7.53 15.01
N ASP A 316 -8.63 -8.15 15.94
CA ASP A 316 -9.47 -9.31 15.63
C ASP A 316 -10.78 -8.79 15.01
N HIS A 317 -10.77 -8.62 13.69
CA HIS A 317 -11.88 -8.02 12.94
C HIS A 317 -13.17 -8.83 13.10
N LEU A 318 -13.08 -10.15 13.12
CA LEU A 318 -14.25 -11.01 13.30
C LEU A 318 -14.83 -10.90 14.71
N ALA A 319 -14.01 -10.63 15.73
CA ALA A 319 -14.50 -10.41 17.09
C ALA A 319 -15.25 -9.09 17.24
N ILE A 320 -14.89 -8.08 16.45
CA ILE A 320 -15.52 -6.75 16.48
C ILE A 320 -16.51 -6.53 15.32
N ALA A 321 -16.81 -7.55 14.54
CA ALA A 321 -17.64 -7.44 13.34
C ALA A 321 -19.06 -6.87 13.60
N TYR A 322 -19.57 -7.04 14.81
CA TYR A 322 -20.88 -6.48 15.25
C TYR A 322 -20.84 -4.98 15.59
N MET A 323 -19.63 -4.41 15.77
CA MET A 323 -19.50 -3.00 16.14
C MET A 323 -19.87 -2.09 14.97
N PRO A 324 -20.52 -0.93 15.24
CA PRO A 324 -20.74 0.07 14.20
C PRO A 324 -19.42 0.55 13.60
N LEU A 325 -19.32 0.59 12.27
CA LEU A 325 -18.12 1.01 11.56
C LEU A 325 -17.68 2.43 11.93
N ILE A 326 -18.66 3.33 12.14
CA ILE A 326 -18.39 4.70 12.59
C ILE A 326 -17.71 4.77 13.96
N GLU A 327 -18.04 3.85 14.87
CA GLU A 327 -17.39 3.80 16.21
C GLU A 327 -15.96 3.28 16.09
N ILE A 328 -15.73 2.24 15.27
CA ILE A 328 -14.38 1.72 15.01
C ILE A 328 -13.50 2.84 14.44
N ARG A 329 -13.99 3.56 13.43
CA ARG A 329 -13.26 4.68 12.81
C ARG A 329 -13.00 5.80 13.82
N ARG A 330 -13.96 6.09 14.72
CA ARG A 330 -13.82 7.11 15.79
C ARG A 330 -12.78 6.70 16.82
N GLU A 331 -12.84 5.48 17.35
CA GLU A 331 -11.90 4.99 18.35
C GLU A 331 -10.46 4.94 17.84
N LEU A 332 -10.29 4.54 16.60
CA LEU A 332 -8.98 4.51 15.93
C LEU A 332 -8.56 5.86 15.37
N LYS A 333 -9.41 6.89 15.44
CA LYS A 333 -9.16 8.22 14.89
C LYS A 333 -8.70 8.17 13.44
N ILE A 334 -9.40 7.39 12.61
CA ILE A 334 -9.05 7.25 11.19
C ILE A 334 -9.55 8.47 10.43
N PRO A 335 -8.68 9.33 9.87
CA PRO A 335 -9.12 10.49 9.12
C PRO A 335 -10.01 10.09 7.94
N PRO A 336 -11.11 10.80 7.64
CA PRO A 336 -11.93 10.52 6.47
C PRO A 336 -11.12 10.75 5.18
N LEU A 337 -11.57 10.11 4.09
CA LEU A 337 -11.07 10.42 2.76
C LEU A 337 -11.49 11.83 2.35
N SER A 338 -10.57 12.58 1.72
CA SER A 338 -10.89 13.90 1.14
C SER A 338 -11.98 13.79 0.06
N LYS A 339 -11.93 12.67 -0.69
CA LYS A 339 -12.95 12.32 -1.68
C LYS A 339 -13.31 10.85 -1.50
N SER A 340 -14.51 10.59 -0.99
CA SER A 340 -15.02 9.23 -0.84
C SER A 340 -15.10 8.53 -2.20
N MET A 341 -14.68 7.28 -2.25
CA MET A 341 -14.75 6.44 -3.44
C MET A 341 -16.17 5.87 -3.67
N TYR A 342 -17.00 5.83 -2.63
CA TYR A 342 -18.42 5.47 -2.68
C TYR A 342 -19.20 6.26 -1.62
N ASP A 343 -20.52 6.20 -1.66
CA ASP A 343 -21.37 6.95 -0.72
C ASP A 343 -21.42 6.24 0.65
N ASP A 344 -20.47 6.58 1.51
CA ASP A 344 -20.35 6.06 2.88
C ASP A 344 -20.25 7.15 3.94
N LYS A 345 -20.68 8.38 3.60
CA LYS A 345 -20.54 9.55 4.47
C LYS A 345 -21.16 9.35 5.84
N GLU A 346 -22.24 8.61 5.93
CA GLU A 346 -22.93 8.30 7.20
C GLU A 346 -22.09 7.44 8.16
N PHE A 347 -21.10 6.72 7.64
CA PHE A 347 -20.19 5.88 8.44
C PHE A 347 -18.89 6.56 8.82
N TRP A 348 -18.76 7.87 8.56
CA TRP A 348 -17.61 8.67 8.99
C TRP A 348 -17.99 9.58 10.14
N PRO A 349 -17.17 9.63 11.23
CA PRO A 349 -17.39 10.57 12.32
C PRO A 349 -17.35 12.01 11.81
N SER A 350 -18.26 12.85 12.28
CA SER A 350 -18.27 14.28 11.97
C SER A 350 -17.15 15.06 12.68
N SER A 351 -16.58 14.50 13.73
CA SER A 351 -15.41 15.01 14.47
C SER A 351 -14.73 13.87 15.24
N TYR A 352 -13.45 14.04 15.56
CA TYR A 352 -12.62 13.12 16.33
C TYR A 352 -12.31 13.68 17.72
#